data_284e402cdf7fc3ba892e54d957d43f9e
#
_entry.id   284e402cdf7fc3ba892e54d957d43f9e
#
_cell.length_a   1.000
_cell.length_b   1.000
_cell.length_c   1.000
_cell.angle_alpha   90.00
_cell.angle_beta   90.00
_cell.angle_gamma   90.00
#
_symmetry.space_group_name_H-M   'P 1'
#
loop_
_entity.id
_entity.type
_entity.pdbx_description
1 polymer ?
#
loop_
_entity_poly.entity_id
_entity_poly.type
_entity_poly.pdbx_seq_one_letter_code
_entity_poly.pdbx_strand_id
1 'polypeptide(L)'
;MSNSKVCLVIGAGDATGGAVAKRFAREGFTVCATRRSLEKLQPLLDQIHQSGEIAFGFASDARNEDEVIALIDHIESNIGFIEVMVFNIGANSPSSILTETARSYTKMWEMACLAGFLNGREVAKRMVSRANDSEPQTGGTSQKGTIIFTGATASLRGSANFAGFSGGKMALRGLAQSMARELGPMGVHVAHTIIDGAIDTEFIRTLFPERYAL
;
A
#
# COMPACT_ATOMS: atom_id res chain seq x y z
N MET A 1 12.95 22.47 8.52
CA MET A 1 11.92 21.69 7.84
C MET A 1 10.95 21.19 8.90
N SER A 2 9.64 21.29 8.67
CA SER A 2 8.63 20.77 9.61
C SER A 2 8.87 19.27 9.80
N ASN A 3 8.95 18.81 11.04
CA ASN A 3 9.17 17.40 11.40
C ASN A 3 7.83 16.62 11.24
N SER A 4 7.17 16.78 10.08
CA SER A 4 5.86 16.19 9.80
C SER A 4 6.01 14.70 9.56
N LYS A 5 5.30 13.91 10.35
CA LYS A 5 5.19 12.46 10.17
C LYS A 5 4.32 12.17 8.95
N VAL A 6 4.87 11.53 7.93
CA VAL A 6 4.13 11.22 6.71
C VAL A 6 3.62 9.79 6.72
N CYS A 7 2.34 9.61 6.35
CA CYS A 7 1.77 8.34 5.94
C CYS A 7 1.60 8.32 4.42
N LEU A 8 2.36 7.47 3.73
CA LEU A 8 2.24 7.25 2.29
C LEU A 8 1.28 6.11 2.00
N VAL A 9 0.17 6.40 1.32
CA VAL A 9 -0.84 5.39 0.92
C VAL A 9 -0.76 5.15 -0.58
N ILE A 10 -0.19 4.01 -0.97
CA ILE A 10 -0.09 3.56 -2.36
C ILE A 10 -1.39 2.83 -2.75
N GLY A 11 -2.13 3.42 -3.70
CA GLY A 11 -3.45 2.91 -4.09
C GLY A 11 -4.57 3.41 -3.17
N ALA A 12 -4.61 4.71 -2.94
CA ALA A 12 -5.68 5.37 -2.19
C ALA A 12 -6.95 5.49 -3.05
N GLY A 13 -7.70 4.39 -3.15
CA GLY A 13 -9.00 4.33 -3.80
C GLY A 13 -10.14 4.66 -2.83
N ASP A 14 -11.38 4.59 -3.36
CA ASP A 14 -12.58 5.04 -2.66
C ASP A 14 -12.99 4.14 -1.46
N ALA A 15 -12.45 2.93 -1.39
CA ALA A 15 -12.70 1.97 -0.30
C ALA A 15 -11.55 1.96 0.73
N THR A 16 -10.88 0.81 0.88
CA THR A 16 -9.86 0.58 1.92
C THR A 16 -8.76 1.64 1.92
N GLY A 17 -8.18 1.96 0.74
CA GLY A 17 -7.09 2.94 0.68
C GLY A 17 -7.51 4.33 1.15
N GLY A 18 -8.71 4.79 0.79
CA GLY A 18 -9.26 6.06 1.27
C GLY A 18 -9.60 6.03 2.76
N ALA A 19 -10.11 4.91 3.27
CA ALA A 19 -10.38 4.74 4.70
C ALA A 19 -9.08 4.80 5.52
N VAL A 20 -8.02 4.13 5.03
CA VAL A 20 -6.69 4.19 5.64
C VAL A 20 -6.15 5.61 5.64
N ALA A 21 -6.20 6.31 4.50
CA ALA A 21 -5.75 7.70 4.38
C ALA A 21 -6.45 8.62 5.41
N LYS A 22 -7.78 8.56 5.46
CA LYS A 22 -8.56 9.32 6.44
C LYS A 22 -8.23 8.96 7.89
N ARG A 23 -7.99 7.69 8.18
CA ARG A 23 -7.64 7.27 9.54
C ARG A 23 -6.29 7.84 9.96
N PHE A 24 -5.26 7.71 9.13
CA PHE A 24 -3.93 8.26 9.46
C PHE A 24 -3.93 9.79 9.54
N ALA A 25 -4.71 10.49 8.71
CA ALA A 25 -4.89 11.93 8.83
C ALA A 25 -5.42 12.32 10.22
N ARG A 26 -6.46 11.65 10.72
CA ARG A 26 -7.02 11.85 12.07
C ARG A 26 -6.03 11.55 13.21
N GLU A 27 -5.04 10.70 12.97
CA GLU A 27 -3.96 10.43 13.92
C GLU A 27 -2.80 11.45 13.84
N GLY A 28 -3.00 12.54 13.09
CA GLY A 28 -2.04 13.63 12.98
C GLY A 28 -0.92 13.41 11.97
N PHE A 29 -1.04 12.42 11.08
CA PHE A 29 -0.09 12.27 9.98
C PHE A 29 -0.43 13.22 8.84
N THR A 30 0.60 13.78 8.20
CA THR A 30 0.46 14.32 6.86
C THR A 30 0.30 13.14 5.90
N VAL A 31 -0.83 13.07 5.19
CA VAL A 31 -1.11 11.95 4.30
C VAL A 31 -0.64 12.28 2.89
N CYS A 32 0.18 11.39 2.30
CA CYS A 32 0.51 11.39 0.88
C CYS A 32 -0.24 10.24 0.21
N ALA A 33 -1.25 10.55 -0.60
CA ALA A 33 -2.11 9.57 -1.26
C ALA A 33 -1.74 9.44 -2.74
N THR A 34 -1.62 8.19 -3.24
CA THR A 34 -1.28 7.97 -4.66
C THR A 34 -2.34 7.17 -5.40
N ARG A 35 -2.55 7.55 -6.65
CA ARG A 35 -3.37 6.86 -7.64
C ARG A 35 -2.87 7.22 -9.04
N ARG A 36 -3.13 6.40 -10.07
CA ARG A 36 -2.75 6.73 -11.46
C ARG A 36 -3.43 7.98 -12.00
N SER A 37 -4.61 8.34 -11.51
CA SER A 37 -5.34 9.56 -11.85
C SER A 37 -5.47 10.44 -10.61
N LEU A 38 -4.84 11.62 -10.66
CA LEU A 38 -4.92 12.61 -9.59
C LEU A 38 -6.36 13.14 -9.40
N GLU A 39 -7.09 13.35 -10.49
CA GLU A 39 -8.49 13.79 -10.47
C GLU A 39 -9.38 12.87 -9.60
N LYS A 40 -9.13 11.55 -9.69
CA LYS A 40 -9.85 10.56 -8.87
C LYS A 40 -9.46 10.57 -7.40
N LEU A 41 -8.41 11.27 -7.00
CA LEU A 41 -8.03 11.47 -5.60
C LEU A 41 -8.72 12.70 -4.99
N GLN A 42 -9.14 13.66 -5.80
CA GLN A 42 -9.63 14.94 -5.32
C GLN A 42 -10.75 14.81 -4.27
N PRO A 43 -11.78 13.97 -4.45
CA PRO A 43 -12.82 13.82 -3.44
C PRO A 43 -12.32 13.33 -2.07
N LEU A 44 -11.27 12.48 -2.07
CA LEU A 44 -10.64 12.02 -0.84
C LEU A 44 -9.85 13.13 -0.16
N LEU A 45 -9.08 13.89 -0.94
CA LEU A 45 -8.30 15.02 -0.43
C LEU A 45 -9.22 16.09 0.16
N ASP A 46 -10.32 16.43 -0.53
CA ASP A 46 -11.31 17.40 -0.06
C ASP A 46 -11.94 16.97 1.27
N GLN A 47 -12.29 15.67 1.43
CA GLN A 47 -12.81 15.15 2.68
C GLN A 47 -11.79 15.26 3.84
N ILE A 48 -10.52 15.00 3.59
CA ILE A 48 -9.46 15.12 4.61
C ILE A 48 -9.27 16.59 4.98
N HIS A 49 -9.18 17.49 3.99
CA HIS A 49 -9.02 18.93 4.23
C HIS A 49 -10.23 19.54 4.97
N GLN A 50 -11.47 19.12 4.65
CA GLN A 50 -12.68 19.57 5.34
C GLN A 50 -12.70 19.19 6.82
N SER A 51 -12.00 18.13 7.19
CA SER A 51 -11.84 17.72 8.59
C SER A 51 -10.68 18.46 9.30
N GLY A 52 -9.98 19.36 8.61
CA GLY A 52 -8.88 20.16 9.16
C GLY A 52 -7.49 19.47 9.11
N GLU A 53 -7.41 18.30 8.47
CA GLU A 53 -6.16 17.56 8.36
C GLU A 53 -5.43 17.86 7.05
N ILE A 54 -4.16 17.41 6.94
CA ILE A 54 -3.27 17.69 5.82
C ILE A 54 -3.12 16.45 4.94
N ALA A 55 -3.40 16.60 3.64
CA ALA A 55 -3.17 15.57 2.66
C ALA A 55 -2.65 16.13 1.32
N PHE A 56 -1.81 15.36 0.65
CA PHE A 56 -1.31 15.62 -0.70
C PHE A 56 -1.64 14.43 -1.62
N GLY A 57 -2.05 14.71 -2.83
CA GLY A 57 -2.34 13.72 -3.85
C GLY A 57 -1.26 13.67 -4.93
N PHE A 58 -0.91 12.48 -5.38
CA PHE A 58 0.09 12.28 -6.44
C PHE A 58 -0.42 11.29 -7.48
N ALA A 59 -0.25 11.66 -8.77
CA ALA A 59 -0.40 10.72 -9.86
C ALA A 59 0.89 9.90 -9.97
N SER A 60 0.78 8.55 -9.85
CA SER A 60 1.93 7.65 -9.99
C SER A 60 1.46 6.25 -10.39
N ASP A 61 2.16 5.63 -11.33
CA ASP A 61 2.04 4.19 -11.58
C ASP A 61 3.04 3.45 -10.69
N ALA A 62 2.54 2.80 -9.66
CA ALA A 62 3.34 2.06 -8.69
C ALA A 62 4.22 0.93 -9.28
N ARG A 63 4.04 0.61 -10.59
CA ARG A 63 4.84 -0.37 -11.33
C ARG A 63 5.99 0.28 -12.12
N ASN A 64 6.00 1.60 -12.23
CA ASN A 64 7.05 2.35 -12.89
C ASN A 64 8.11 2.74 -11.86
N GLU A 65 9.29 2.14 -11.96
CA GLU A 65 10.37 2.34 -10.98
C GLU A 65 10.82 3.79 -10.88
N ASP A 66 10.97 4.48 -12.02
CA ASP A 66 11.41 5.88 -12.05
C ASP A 66 10.38 6.82 -11.40
N GLU A 67 9.08 6.57 -11.65
CA GLU A 67 8.00 7.33 -11.00
C GLU A 67 7.97 7.10 -9.49
N VAL A 68 8.20 5.86 -9.05
CA VAL A 68 8.25 5.51 -7.61
C VAL A 68 9.42 6.20 -6.93
N ILE A 69 10.62 6.18 -7.52
CA ILE A 69 11.80 6.85 -6.99
C ILE A 69 11.55 8.35 -6.89
N ALA A 70 11.10 8.98 -7.97
CA ALA A 70 10.84 10.41 -8.02
C ALA A 70 9.78 10.86 -7.00
N LEU A 71 8.72 10.07 -6.82
CA LEU A 71 7.67 10.34 -5.84
C LEU A 71 8.21 10.32 -4.41
N ILE A 72 8.94 9.26 -4.05
CA ILE A 72 9.46 9.09 -2.69
C ILE A 72 10.50 10.17 -2.38
N ASP A 73 11.38 10.49 -3.34
CA ASP A 73 12.33 11.60 -3.22
C ASP A 73 11.63 12.94 -3.01
N HIS A 74 10.58 13.21 -3.78
CA HIS A 74 9.80 14.43 -3.64
C HIS A 74 9.16 14.55 -2.25
N ILE A 75 8.54 13.48 -1.76
CA ILE A 75 7.89 13.46 -0.44
C ILE A 75 8.91 13.71 0.68
N GLU A 76 10.00 12.95 0.70
CA GLU A 76 11.04 13.03 1.74
C GLU A 76 11.75 14.40 1.74
N SER A 77 11.92 15.02 0.56
CA SER A 77 12.63 16.30 0.43
C SER A 77 11.75 17.52 0.70
N ASN A 78 10.43 17.45 0.44
CA ASN A 78 9.57 18.63 0.43
C ASN A 78 8.43 18.60 1.46
N ILE A 79 8.05 17.43 1.96
CA ILE A 79 6.89 17.27 2.85
C ILE A 79 7.33 16.80 4.24
N GLY A 80 8.03 15.67 4.30
CA GLY A 80 8.51 15.11 5.56
C GLY A 80 8.88 13.63 5.44
N PHE A 81 9.35 13.04 6.52
CA PHE A 81 9.78 11.66 6.55
C PHE A 81 8.60 10.70 6.49
N ILE A 82 8.67 9.72 5.58
CA ILE A 82 7.67 8.65 5.49
C ILE A 82 7.86 7.70 6.68
N GLU A 83 7.06 7.87 7.74
CA GLU A 83 7.08 6.97 8.89
C GLU A 83 6.23 5.73 8.68
N VAL A 84 5.17 5.85 7.87
CA VAL A 84 4.30 4.72 7.54
C VAL A 84 4.07 4.68 6.03
N MET A 85 4.26 3.52 5.42
CA MET A 85 3.78 3.25 4.07
C MET A 85 2.71 2.15 4.12
N VAL A 86 1.57 2.39 3.48
CA VAL A 86 0.52 1.38 3.28
C VAL A 86 0.38 1.10 1.79
N PHE A 87 0.79 -0.09 1.37
CA PHE A 87 0.62 -0.56 0.00
C PHE A 87 -0.73 -1.29 -0.13
N ASN A 88 -1.66 -0.69 -0.85
CA ASN A 88 -3.05 -1.16 -0.96
C ASN A 88 -3.47 -1.40 -2.42
N ILE A 89 -2.56 -1.82 -3.30
CA ILE A 89 -2.88 -2.16 -4.66
C ILE A 89 -3.23 -3.65 -4.78
N GLY A 90 -4.28 -3.93 -5.53
CA GLY A 90 -4.68 -5.26 -5.92
C GLY A 90 -5.48 -5.22 -7.22
N ALA A 91 -5.41 -6.30 -7.98
CA ALA A 91 -6.24 -6.53 -9.15
C ALA A 91 -7.01 -7.83 -8.91
N ASN A 92 -8.28 -7.68 -8.62
CA ASN A 92 -9.18 -8.83 -8.47
C ASN A 92 -10.02 -8.96 -9.76
N SER A 93 -9.52 -9.77 -10.70
CA SER A 93 -10.20 -10.06 -11.96
C SER A 93 -10.38 -11.56 -12.07
N PRO A 94 -11.61 -12.08 -11.88
CA PRO A 94 -11.86 -13.50 -12.03
C PRO A 94 -11.74 -13.94 -13.50
N SER A 95 -11.02 -15.04 -13.73
CA SER A 95 -10.85 -15.65 -15.05
C SER A 95 -10.64 -17.16 -14.87
N SER A 96 -11.26 -17.97 -15.75
CA SER A 96 -11.01 -19.40 -15.77
C SER A 96 -9.55 -19.68 -16.12
N ILE A 97 -8.93 -20.64 -15.45
CA ILE A 97 -7.56 -21.06 -15.76
C ILE A 97 -7.40 -21.53 -17.21
N LEU A 98 -8.48 -21.99 -17.84
CA LEU A 98 -8.47 -22.45 -19.23
C LEU A 98 -8.48 -21.32 -20.25
N THR A 99 -8.90 -20.12 -19.84
CA THR A 99 -9.00 -18.93 -20.72
C THR A 99 -8.13 -17.78 -20.27
N GLU A 100 -7.48 -17.87 -19.10
CA GLU A 100 -6.58 -16.85 -18.60
C GLU A 100 -5.37 -16.68 -19.54
N THR A 101 -5.06 -15.45 -19.88
CA THR A 101 -3.93 -15.14 -20.76
C THR A 101 -2.66 -14.87 -19.95
N ALA A 102 -1.50 -15.23 -20.50
CA ALA A 102 -0.22 -14.90 -19.90
C ALA A 102 -0.09 -13.41 -19.58
N ARG A 103 -0.58 -12.54 -20.49
CA ARG A 103 -0.58 -11.08 -20.30
C ARG A 103 -1.39 -10.64 -19.09
N SER A 104 -2.60 -11.16 -18.92
CA SER A 104 -3.46 -10.81 -17.78
C SER A 104 -2.90 -11.35 -16.48
N TYR A 105 -2.44 -12.61 -16.48
CA TYR A 105 -1.80 -13.23 -15.33
C TYR A 105 -0.57 -12.44 -14.84
N THR A 106 0.36 -12.11 -15.77
CA THR A 106 1.55 -11.31 -15.47
C THR A 106 1.18 -9.93 -14.92
N LYS A 107 0.19 -9.27 -15.54
CA LYS A 107 -0.27 -7.95 -15.08
C LYS A 107 -0.80 -7.97 -13.65
N MET A 108 -1.52 -9.02 -13.23
CA MET A 108 -1.98 -9.16 -11.84
C MET A 108 -0.79 -9.31 -10.87
N TRP A 109 0.22 -10.07 -11.25
CA TRP A 109 1.45 -10.21 -10.47
C TRP A 109 2.24 -8.89 -10.40
N GLU A 110 2.39 -8.17 -11.51
CA GLU A 110 3.03 -6.85 -11.55
C GLU A 110 2.33 -5.85 -10.63
N MET A 111 1.00 -5.82 -10.65
CA MET A 111 0.22 -4.91 -9.81
C MET A 111 0.31 -5.24 -8.32
N ALA A 112 0.37 -6.49 -7.94
CA ALA A 112 0.41 -6.90 -6.56
C ALA A 112 1.86 -6.99 -6.03
N CYS A 113 2.71 -7.79 -6.68
CA CYS A 113 4.03 -8.13 -6.15
C CYS A 113 5.11 -7.17 -6.61
N LEU A 114 5.27 -6.93 -7.92
CA LEU A 114 6.31 -6.03 -8.43
C LEU A 114 6.13 -4.60 -7.90
N ALA A 115 4.91 -4.07 -7.99
CA ALA A 115 4.61 -2.75 -7.45
C ALA A 115 4.86 -2.68 -5.93
N GLY A 116 4.50 -3.73 -5.19
CA GLY A 116 4.80 -3.84 -3.76
C GLY A 116 6.30 -3.82 -3.47
N PHE A 117 7.08 -4.54 -4.28
CA PHE A 117 8.54 -4.57 -4.19
C PHE A 117 9.16 -3.19 -4.46
N LEU A 118 8.81 -2.54 -5.57
CA LEU A 118 9.39 -1.23 -5.94
C LEU A 118 9.14 -0.18 -4.86
N ASN A 119 7.90 -0.04 -4.43
CA ASN A 119 7.54 0.94 -3.41
C ASN A 119 8.12 0.59 -2.03
N GLY A 120 8.01 -0.68 -1.62
CA GLY A 120 8.52 -1.15 -0.34
C GLY A 120 10.04 -1.01 -0.23
N ARG A 121 10.78 -1.40 -1.28
CA ARG A 121 12.23 -1.27 -1.35
C ARG A 121 12.67 0.19 -1.24
N GLU A 122 12.04 1.08 -2.00
CA GLU A 122 12.47 2.48 -2.05
C GLU A 122 12.18 3.20 -0.73
N VAL A 123 11.02 2.99 -0.13
CA VAL A 123 10.71 3.50 1.22
C VAL A 123 11.64 2.91 2.28
N ALA A 124 11.93 1.60 2.21
CA ALA A 124 12.85 0.96 3.15
C ALA A 124 14.26 1.56 3.10
N LYS A 125 14.80 1.87 1.90
CA LYS A 125 16.09 2.56 1.76
C LYS A 125 16.11 3.89 2.53
N ARG A 126 15.03 4.70 2.41
CA ARG A 126 14.92 5.98 3.12
C ARG A 126 14.83 5.76 4.64
N MET A 127 13.99 4.82 5.09
CA MET A 127 13.87 4.51 6.51
C MET A 127 15.19 4.04 7.13
N VAL A 128 15.88 3.10 6.47
CA VAL A 128 17.15 2.55 6.99
C VAL A 128 18.26 3.61 7.04
N SER A 129 18.32 4.52 6.05
CA SER A 129 19.36 5.55 5.98
C SER A 129 19.23 6.65 7.02
N ARG A 130 18.11 6.76 7.73
CA ARG A 130 17.92 7.76 8.78
C ARG A 130 18.82 7.50 9.97
N ALA A 131 19.41 8.56 10.51
CA ALA A 131 20.13 8.49 11.78
C ALA A 131 19.19 8.00 12.90
N ASN A 132 19.74 7.34 13.88
CA ASN A 132 19.00 7.00 15.11
C ASN A 132 18.91 8.27 15.96
N ASP A 133 17.78 8.97 15.93
CA ASP A 133 17.59 10.22 16.68
C ASP A 133 17.39 10.00 18.20
N SER A 134 17.35 8.75 18.66
CA SER A 134 17.27 8.39 20.08
C SER A 134 18.01 7.09 20.35
N GLU A 135 18.85 7.08 21.40
CA GLU A 135 19.39 5.86 21.96
C GLU A 135 18.22 4.95 22.41
N PRO A 136 18.22 3.67 22.08
CA PRO A 136 17.18 2.76 22.54
C PRO A 136 17.23 2.70 24.08
N GLN A 137 16.15 3.08 24.77
CA GLN A 137 16.08 3.13 26.23
C GLN A 137 16.28 1.79 26.92
N THR A 138 16.26 0.66 26.20
CA THR A 138 16.44 -0.70 26.75
C THR A 138 16.90 -1.66 25.65
N GLY A 139 18.11 -1.56 25.15
CA GLY A 139 18.75 -2.61 24.31
C GLY A 139 18.04 -3.03 23.01
N GLY A 140 16.98 -2.34 22.59
CA GLY A 140 16.22 -2.58 21.37
C GLY A 140 16.68 -1.69 20.21
N THR A 141 16.34 -2.06 18.98
CA THR A 141 16.59 -1.23 17.80
C THR A 141 15.58 -0.06 17.77
N SER A 142 16.05 1.17 17.59
CA SER A 142 15.17 2.34 17.38
C SER A 142 14.27 2.12 16.17
N GLN A 143 12.97 2.34 16.33
CA GLN A 143 12.00 2.17 15.24
C GLN A 143 12.11 3.33 14.25
N LYS A 144 12.43 3.00 12.98
CA LYS A 144 12.63 3.96 11.89
C LYS A 144 11.42 4.13 10.96
N GLY A 145 10.47 3.21 11.03
CA GLY A 145 9.24 3.27 10.25
C GLY A 145 8.52 1.95 10.12
N THR A 146 7.35 1.99 9.49
CA THR A 146 6.48 0.82 9.28
C THR A 146 6.03 0.73 7.84
N ILE A 147 6.13 -0.46 7.25
CA ILE A 147 5.65 -0.81 5.92
C ILE A 147 4.53 -1.84 6.06
N ILE A 148 3.34 -1.53 5.54
CA ILE A 148 2.17 -2.39 5.62
C ILE A 148 1.73 -2.79 4.22
N PHE A 149 1.69 -4.09 3.94
CA PHE A 149 1.15 -4.63 2.69
C PHE A 149 -0.26 -5.16 2.91
N THR A 150 -1.23 -4.67 2.13
CA THR A 150 -2.60 -5.16 2.16
C THR A 150 -2.73 -6.47 1.40
N GLY A 151 -2.94 -7.54 2.12
CA GLY A 151 -3.24 -8.86 1.63
C GLY A 151 -4.73 -9.16 1.57
N ALA A 152 -5.04 -10.39 1.23
CA ALA A 152 -6.39 -10.92 1.11
C ALA A 152 -6.40 -12.41 1.50
N THR A 153 -7.58 -13.04 1.56
CA THR A 153 -7.72 -14.51 1.60
C THR A 153 -6.82 -15.18 0.55
N ALA A 154 -6.73 -14.57 -0.63
CA ALA A 154 -5.88 -15.00 -1.75
C ALA A 154 -4.37 -14.99 -1.44
N SER A 155 -3.93 -14.38 -0.35
CA SER A 155 -2.54 -14.48 0.15
C SER A 155 -2.26 -15.79 0.88
N LEU A 156 -3.30 -16.57 1.20
CA LEU A 156 -3.23 -17.82 1.95
C LEU A 156 -3.62 -19.05 1.13
N ARG A 157 -4.57 -18.88 0.22
CA ARG A 157 -5.12 -19.98 -0.58
C ARG A 157 -5.61 -19.50 -1.95
N GLY A 158 -5.51 -20.36 -2.95
CA GLY A 158 -6.12 -20.16 -4.26
C GLY A 158 -7.62 -20.48 -4.21
N SER A 159 -8.36 -19.84 -5.11
CA SER A 159 -9.78 -20.14 -5.35
C SER A 159 -10.01 -20.33 -6.86
N ALA A 160 -11.04 -21.06 -7.23
CA ALA A 160 -11.43 -21.21 -8.63
C ALA A 160 -11.62 -19.82 -9.29
N ASN A 161 -11.15 -19.66 -10.49
CA ASN A 161 -11.16 -18.40 -11.26
C ASN A 161 -10.28 -17.26 -10.73
N PHE A 162 -9.44 -17.46 -9.71
CA PHE A 162 -8.61 -16.41 -9.12
C PHE A 162 -7.10 -16.72 -9.14
N ALA A 163 -6.63 -17.52 -10.11
CA ALA A 163 -5.25 -17.96 -10.18
C ALA A 163 -4.25 -16.79 -10.23
N GLY A 164 -4.49 -15.80 -11.08
CA GLY A 164 -3.60 -14.62 -11.18
C GLY A 164 -3.62 -13.74 -9.93
N PHE A 165 -4.80 -13.51 -9.35
CA PHE A 165 -4.95 -12.75 -8.11
C PHE A 165 -4.26 -13.45 -6.93
N SER A 166 -4.47 -14.75 -6.77
CA SER A 166 -3.83 -15.55 -5.71
C SER A 166 -2.32 -15.61 -5.89
N GLY A 167 -1.84 -15.82 -7.13
CA GLY A 167 -0.43 -15.81 -7.45
C GLY A 167 0.25 -14.51 -7.04
N GLY A 168 -0.34 -13.36 -7.39
CA GLY A 168 0.17 -12.04 -7.02
C GLY A 168 0.15 -11.77 -5.52
N LYS A 169 -0.95 -12.13 -4.83
CA LYS A 169 -1.10 -11.89 -3.38
C LYS A 169 -0.26 -12.84 -2.51
N MET A 170 -0.05 -14.09 -2.93
CA MET A 170 0.90 -15.00 -2.27
C MET A 170 2.34 -14.52 -2.44
N ALA A 171 2.71 -14.07 -3.65
CA ALA A 171 4.02 -13.50 -3.91
C ALA A 171 4.27 -12.24 -3.05
N LEU A 172 3.30 -11.34 -2.94
CA LEU A 172 3.37 -10.16 -2.07
C LEU A 172 3.58 -10.55 -0.60
N ARG A 173 2.91 -11.60 -0.12
CA ARG A 173 3.11 -12.10 1.25
C ARG A 173 4.53 -12.65 1.45
N GLY A 174 5.06 -13.40 0.49
CA GLY A 174 6.44 -13.88 0.53
C GLY A 174 7.45 -12.74 0.57
N LEU A 175 7.24 -11.72 -0.25
CA LEU A 175 8.03 -10.47 -0.23
C LEU A 175 7.99 -9.81 1.16
N ALA A 176 6.81 -9.59 1.72
CA ALA A 176 6.64 -8.97 3.03
C ALA A 176 7.36 -9.74 4.15
N GLN A 177 7.31 -11.08 4.11
CA GLN A 177 8.01 -11.92 5.07
C GLN A 177 9.54 -11.82 4.96
N SER A 178 10.08 -11.75 3.74
CA SER A 178 11.50 -11.56 3.50
C SER A 178 11.95 -10.19 4.00
N MET A 179 11.24 -9.14 3.61
CA MET A 179 11.51 -7.77 4.06
C MET A 179 11.45 -7.65 5.59
N ALA A 180 10.45 -8.28 6.25
CA ALA A 180 10.33 -8.22 7.70
C ALA A 180 11.56 -8.81 8.42
N ARG A 181 12.09 -9.92 7.92
CA ARG A 181 13.29 -10.57 8.49
C ARG A 181 14.57 -9.79 8.26
N GLU A 182 14.70 -9.22 7.07
CA GLU A 182 15.89 -8.45 6.68
C GLU A 182 15.93 -7.08 7.34
N LEU A 183 14.80 -6.36 7.33
CA LEU A 183 14.73 -4.96 7.75
C LEU A 183 14.40 -4.76 9.23
N GLY A 184 13.83 -5.78 9.89
CA GLY A 184 13.52 -5.72 11.32
C GLY A 184 14.74 -5.38 12.18
N PRO A 185 15.90 -6.06 12.02
CA PRO A 185 17.13 -5.69 12.73
C PRO A 185 17.64 -4.28 12.44
N MET A 186 17.21 -3.66 11.32
CA MET A 186 17.56 -2.30 10.92
C MET A 186 16.55 -1.24 11.43
N GLY A 187 15.54 -1.66 12.21
CA GLY A 187 14.53 -0.77 12.80
C GLY A 187 13.29 -0.52 11.93
N VAL A 188 13.09 -1.24 10.84
CA VAL A 188 11.91 -1.11 9.99
C VAL A 188 10.93 -2.25 10.25
N HIS A 189 9.74 -1.91 10.76
CA HIS A 189 8.67 -2.88 10.93
C HIS A 189 7.95 -3.15 9.61
N VAL A 190 7.85 -4.40 9.19
CA VAL A 190 7.12 -4.80 7.99
C VAL A 190 5.99 -5.74 8.36
N ALA A 191 4.76 -5.36 8.02
CA ALA A 191 3.55 -6.15 8.28
C ALA A 191 2.81 -6.48 6.98
N HIS A 192 2.12 -7.62 6.98
CA HIS A 192 1.21 -8.04 5.94
C HIS A 192 -0.16 -8.31 6.56
N THR A 193 -1.15 -7.50 6.24
CA THR A 193 -2.53 -7.67 6.73
C THR A 193 -3.31 -8.59 5.80
N ILE A 194 -4.18 -9.42 6.36
CA ILE A 194 -5.04 -10.30 5.58
C ILE A 194 -6.48 -9.84 5.77
N ILE A 195 -7.05 -9.24 4.71
CA ILE A 195 -8.48 -8.95 4.68
C ILE A 195 -9.19 -10.20 4.18
N ASP A 196 -9.77 -10.95 5.12
CA ASP A 196 -10.48 -12.20 4.82
C ASP A 196 -11.97 -11.93 4.65
N GLY A 197 -12.33 -11.40 3.50
CA GLY A 197 -13.72 -11.08 3.14
C GLY A 197 -13.82 -10.19 1.91
N ALA A 198 -15.02 -10.05 1.39
CA ALA A 198 -15.34 -9.11 0.34
C ALA A 198 -15.50 -7.71 0.94
N ILE A 199 -14.76 -6.74 0.41
CA ILE A 199 -14.91 -5.34 0.79
C ILE A 199 -16.14 -4.80 0.07
N ASP A 200 -17.08 -4.21 0.82
CA ASP A 200 -18.30 -3.65 0.27
C ASP A 200 -18.00 -2.44 -0.63
N THR A 201 -17.94 -2.69 -1.92
CA THR A 201 -17.73 -1.68 -2.95
C THR A 201 -18.75 -1.88 -4.06
N GLU A 202 -19.04 -0.81 -4.82
CA GLU A 202 -19.91 -0.89 -6.00
C GLU A 202 -19.45 -1.98 -6.99
N PHE A 203 -18.14 -2.09 -7.20
CA PHE A 203 -17.55 -3.14 -8.04
C PHE A 203 -17.89 -4.54 -7.52
N ILE A 204 -17.78 -4.79 -6.22
CA ILE A 204 -18.09 -6.12 -5.63
C ILE A 204 -19.60 -6.37 -5.63
N ARG A 205 -20.43 -5.37 -5.38
CA ARG A 205 -21.89 -5.48 -5.48
C ARG A 205 -22.34 -5.85 -6.90
N THR A 206 -21.67 -5.28 -7.91
CA THR A 206 -21.95 -5.60 -9.32
C THR A 206 -21.51 -7.00 -9.71
N LEU A 207 -20.35 -7.46 -9.21
CA LEU A 207 -19.83 -8.80 -9.55
C LEU A 207 -20.51 -9.95 -8.79
N PHE A 208 -21.03 -9.69 -7.60
CA PHE A 208 -21.61 -10.71 -6.72
C PHE A 208 -22.93 -10.23 -6.10
N PRO A 209 -23.94 -9.89 -6.92
CA PRO A 209 -25.20 -9.33 -6.44
C PRO A 209 -25.93 -10.26 -5.46
N GLU A 210 -25.76 -11.58 -5.61
CA GLU A 210 -26.35 -12.58 -4.73
C GLU A 210 -25.88 -12.51 -3.27
N ARG A 211 -24.73 -11.90 -3.00
CA ARG A 211 -24.22 -11.69 -1.63
C ARG A 211 -24.88 -10.53 -0.89
N TYR A 212 -25.62 -9.69 -1.62
CA TYR A 212 -26.27 -8.49 -1.11
C TYR A 212 -27.81 -8.55 -1.27
N ALA A 213 -28.34 -9.64 -1.82
CA ALA A 213 -29.76 -9.89 -1.93
C ALA A 213 -30.33 -10.49 -0.63
N LEU A 214 -30.25 -9.72 0.48
CA LEU A 214 -30.91 -10.02 1.76
C LEU A 214 -32.13 -9.14 1.93
#